data_66e66724751fd9b8c0b1d233980a3862
#
_entry.id   66e66724751fd9b8c0b1d233980a3862
#
_cell.length_a   1.000
_cell.length_b   1.000
_cell.length_c   1.000
_cell.angle_alpha   90.00
_cell.angle_beta   90.00
_cell.angle_gamma   90.00
#
_symmetry.space_group_name_H-M   'P 1'
#
loop_
_entity.id
_entity.type
_entity.pdbx_description
1 polymer ?
#
loop_
_entity_poly.entity_id
_entity_poly.type
_entity_poly.pdbx_seq_one_letter_code
_entity_poly.pdbx_strand_id
1 'polypeptide(L)'
;YLQEPDKFYRRFRVKIGEDENGNPIYGRIWKRRIWDKESESYKWVNDDPKKYHPGQGVYRSSYRNAQRLARTETNIAYREADFTRWQQLDFVVGVEIKLSNNHPVWDICDDLKGVYPKGFKWVGWHPNCRCYMVPVLAKEEELDQMLDKILNGEDPGSVVTDSPKDLPDQFQTWVKDNEERYAKAEAKGTLPYFIRDNKKAVEQIL
;
A
#
# COMPACT_ATOMS: atom_id res chain seq x y z
N TYR A 1 6.24 7.95 11.43
CA TYR A 1 6.00 6.55 11.86
C TYR A 1 6.93 6.11 12.99
N LEU A 2 8.08 6.74 13.17
CA LEU A 2 9.07 6.47 14.23
C LEU A 2 9.20 7.63 15.22
N GLN A 3 8.34 8.65 15.12
CA GLN A 3 8.46 9.90 15.85
C GLN A 3 8.34 9.78 17.39
N GLU A 4 7.77 8.68 17.89
CA GLU A 4 7.61 8.44 19.31
C GLU A 4 7.89 6.97 19.65
N PRO A 5 9.17 6.53 19.67
CA PRO A 5 9.53 5.17 20.08
C PRO A 5 9.12 4.86 21.52
N ASP A 6 8.81 5.89 22.31
CA ASP A 6 8.40 5.80 23.72
C ASP A 6 6.96 5.31 23.89
N LYS A 7 6.13 5.40 22.85
CA LYS A 7 4.74 4.87 22.88
C LYS A 7 4.67 3.36 22.61
N PHE A 8 5.66 2.64 23.04
CA PHE A 8 5.75 1.20 22.86
C PHE A 8 5.09 0.47 24.02
N TYR A 9 4.03 -0.30 23.72
CA TYR A 9 3.28 -1.07 24.70
C TYR A 9 3.57 -2.56 24.58
N ARG A 10 3.75 -3.23 25.72
CA ARG A 10 3.81 -4.69 25.81
C ARG A 10 2.88 -5.23 26.88
N ARG A 11 2.39 -6.45 26.68
CA ARG A 11 1.69 -7.20 27.70
C ARG A 11 2.68 -7.98 28.53
N PHE A 12 2.62 -7.80 29.82
CA PHE A 12 3.40 -8.54 30.79
C PHE A 12 2.50 -9.47 31.59
N ARG A 13 2.93 -10.71 31.79
CA ARG A 13 2.29 -11.62 32.74
C ARG A 13 2.71 -11.20 34.14
N VAL A 14 1.77 -10.92 35.01
CA VAL A 14 2.01 -10.52 36.38
C VAL A 14 1.11 -11.34 37.32
N LYS A 15 1.59 -11.63 38.52
CA LYS A 15 0.74 -12.19 39.56
C LYS A 15 -0.27 -11.11 39.99
N ILE A 16 -1.55 -11.43 39.89
CA ILE A 16 -2.66 -10.51 40.22
C ILE A 16 -3.36 -10.88 41.53
N GLY A 17 -3.09 -12.08 42.04
CA GLY A 17 -3.67 -12.58 43.29
C GLY A 17 -3.26 -14.02 43.54
N GLU A 18 -3.93 -14.63 44.53
CA GLU A 18 -3.85 -16.06 44.84
C GLU A 18 -5.26 -16.64 44.87
N ASP A 19 -5.40 -17.92 44.54
CA ASP A 19 -6.66 -18.64 44.67
C ASP A 19 -6.87 -19.07 46.15
N GLU A 20 -8.02 -19.71 46.42
CA GLU A 20 -8.40 -20.18 47.75
C GLU A 20 -7.42 -21.22 48.32
N ASN A 21 -6.60 -21.82 47.46
CA ASN A 21 -5.58 -22.81 47.80
C ASN A 21 -4.16 -22.20 47.90
N GLY A 22 -4.01 -20.90 47.77
CA GLY A 22 -2.72 -20.19 47.81
C GLY A 22 -1.93 -20.24 46.50
N ASN A 23 -2.51 -20.74 45.42
CA ASN A 23 -1.78 -20.79 44.13
C ASN A 23 -1.85 -19.39 43.43
N PRO A 24 -0.77 -18.97 42.77
CA PRO A 24 -0.72 -17.68 42.16
C PRO A 24 -1.62 -17.58 40.92
N ILE A 25 -2.53 -16.64 40.95
CA ILE A 25 -3.32 -16.24 39.77
C ILE A 25 -2.54 -15.23 38.95
N TYR A 26 -2.41 -15.50 37.65
CA TYR A 26 -1.69 -14.63 36.73
C TYR A 26 -2.65 -13.89 35.78
N GLY A 27 -2.46 -12.59 35.69
CA GLY A 27 -3.10 -11.75 34.72
C GLY A 27 -2.10 -11.17 33.70
N ARG A 28 -2.62 -10.39 32.78
CA ARG A 28 -1.81 -9.64 31.82
C ARG A 28 -2.11 -8.16 31.97
N ILE A 29 -1.05 -7.38 32.26
CA ILE A 29 -1.12 -5.92 32.28
C ILE A 29 -0.36 -5.33 31.10
N TRP A 30 -0.79 -4.16 30.68
CA TRP A 30 -0.09 -3.39 29.70
C TRP A 30 0.95 -2.52 30.37
N LYS A 31 2.17 -2.48 29.81
CA LYS A 31 3.22 -1.55 30.21
C LYS A 31 3.70 -0.78 29.00
N ARG A 32 4.07 0.48 29.22
CA ARG A 32 4.71 1.35 28.28
C ARG A 32 6.17 1.54 28.65
N ARG A 33 7.05 1.55 27.65
CA ARG A 33 8.46 1.87 27.83
C ARG A 33 8.61 3.40 27.83
N ILE A 34 9.23 3.94 28.84
CA ILE A 34 9.57 5.37 28.94
C ILE A 34 11.06 5.53 29.22
N TRP A 35 11.62 6.64 28.75
CA TRP A 35 12.96 7.04 29.13
C TRP A 35 12.93 7.67 30.52
N ASP A 36 13.75 7.19 31.39
CA ASP A 36 13.93 7.73 32.75
C ASP A 36 15.20 8.56 32.80
N LYS A 37 15.04 9.86 33.02
CA LYS A 37 16.15 10.80 33.00
C LYS A 37 17.08 10.63 34.20
N GLU A 38 16.57 10.14 35.33
CA GLU A 38 17.35 9.97 36.55
C GLU A 38 18.31 8.78 36.48
N SER A 39 17.80 7.68 35.89
CA SER A 39 18.60 6.47 35.72
C SER A 39 19.25 6.36 34.35
N GLU A 40 19.06 7.33 33.46
CA GLU A 40 19.53 7.33 32.06
C GLU A 40 19.25 6.02 31.35
N SER A 41 18.08 5.46 31.59
CA SER A 41 17.69 4.15 31.06
C SER A 41 16.21 4.07 30.75
N TYR A 42 15.84 3.08 29.93
CA TYR A 42 14.43 2.82 29.68
C TYR A 42 13.83 1.95 30.78
N LYS A 43 12.71 2.40 31.33
CA LYS A 43 11.90 1.60 32.27
C LYS A 43 10.48 1.33 31.76
N TRP A 44 9.92 0.22 32.25
CA TRP A 44 8.54 -0.15 31.95
C TRP A 44 7.60 0.35 33.04
N VAL A 45 6.63 1.19 32.65
CA VAL A 45 5.59 1.69 33.54
C VAL A 45 4.25 1.09 33.18
N ASN A 46 3.40 0.86 34.19
CA ASN A 46 2.03 0.42 33.95
C ASN A 46 1.27 1.53 33.22
N ASP A 47 0.63 1.15 32.11
CA ASP A 47 -0.16 2.10 31.34
C ASP A 47 -1.32 1.35 30.65
N ASP A 48 -2.47 2.03 30.52
CA ASP A 48 -3.63 1.48 29.85
C ASP A 48 -3.66 1.97 28.40
N PRO A 49 -3.48 1.07 27.42
CA PRO A 49 -3.52 1.42 26.00
C PRO A 49 -4.91 1.91 25.56
N LYS A 50 -5.95 1.75 26.38
CA LYS A 50 -7.29 2.33 26.07
C LYS A 50 -7.24 3.85 26.00
N LYS A 51 -6.28 4.49 26.67
CA LYS A 51 -6.05 5.92 26.59
C LYS A 51 -5.30 6.36 25.33
N TYR A 52 -4.68 5.41 24.65
CA TYR A 52 -3.96 5.65 23.41
C TYR A 52 -4.73 5.07 22.24
N HIS A 53 -5.28 5.92 21.41
CA HIS A 53 -6.00 5.56 20.20
C HIS A 53 -5.15 5.93 18.96
N PRO A 54 -4.28 5.03 18.49
CA PRO A 54 -3.38 5.32 17.37
C PRO A 54 -4.10 5.52 16.03
N GLY A 55 -5.42 5.37 15.99
CA GLY A 55 -6.19 5.38 14.77
C GLY A 55 -6.14 4.05 14.02
N GLN A 56 -6.98 3.95 12.99
CA GLN A 56 -7.07 2.77 12.14
C GLN A 56 -5.79 2.63 11.30
N GLY A 57 -5.25 1.42 11.19
CA GLY A 57 -4.06 1.13 10.40
C GLY A 57 -2.72 1.49 11.07
N VAL A 58 -2.71 2.03 12.28
CA VAL A 58 -1.48 2.28 13.05
C VAL A 58 -1.17 1.09 13.96
N TYR A 59 0.02 0.53 13.81
CA TYR A 59 0.49 -0.56 14.68
C TYR A 59 0.92 -0.02 16.03
N ARG A 60 0.59 -0.76 17.10
CA ARG A 60 0.95 -0.41 18.49
C ARG A 60 2.40 -0.75 18.87
N SER A 61 3.24 -1.03 17.88
CA SER A 61 4.64 -1.45 18.06
C SER A 61 5.53 -0.72 17.07
N SER A 62 6.57 -0.07 17.55
CA SER A 62 7.57 0.58 16.70
C SER A 62 8.22 -0.40 15.71
N TYR A 63 8.47 -1.63 16.14
CA TYR A 63 8.99 -2.69 15.26
C TYR A 63 8.03 -2.99 14.09
N ARG A 64 6.74 -3.18 14.37
CA ARG A 64 5.74 -3.42 13.31
C ARG A 64 5.55 -2.20 12.41
N ASN A 65 5.63 -1.00 12.96
CA ASN A 65 5.58 0.22 12.16
C ASN A 65 6.81 0.33 11.25
N ALA A 66 8.00 0.00 11.74
CA ALA A 66 9.21 -0.04 10.93
C ALA A 66 9.11 -1.09 9.81
N GLN A 67 8.61 -2.29 10.11
CA GLN A 67 8.37 -3.32 9.08
C GLN A 67 7.36 -2.88 8.03
N ARG A 68 6.26 -2.24 8.46
CA ARG A 68 5.26 -1.70 7.56
C ARG A 68 5.86 -0.64 6.64
N LEU A 69 6.62 0.29 7.19
CA LEU A 69 7.31 1.33 6.44
C LEU A 69 8.28 0.70 5.43
N ALA A 70 9.18 -0.15 5.88
CA ALA A 70 10.17 -0.79 5.02
C ALA A 70 9.51 -1.53 3.83
N ARG A 71 8.46 -2.33 4.08
CA ARG A 71 7.73 -3.01 3.00
C ARG A 71 7.05 -2.05 2.05
N THR A 72 6.43 -1.01 2.58
CA THR A 72 5.73 -0.02 1.76
C THR A 72 6.71 0.67 0.82
N GLU A 73 7.81 1.20 1.36
CA GLU A 73 8.81 1.93 0.58
C GLU A 73 9.54 1.02 -0.43
N THR A 74 9.89 -0.20 -0.02
CA THR A 74 10.48 -1.18 -0.93
C THR A 74 9.55 -1.49 -2.10
N ASN A 75 8.26 -1.77 -1.82
CA ASN A 75 7.29 -2.06 -2.85
C ASN A 75 7.02 -0.85 -3.77
N ILE A 76 6.99 0.37 -3.21
CA ILE A 76 6.87 1.59 -4.01
C ILE A 76 8.07 1.72 -4.96
N ALA A 77 9.29 1.54 -4.46
CA ALA A 77 10.50 1.65 -5.27
C ALA A 77 10.52 0.65 -6.44
N TYR A 78 10.17 -0.62 -6.20
CA TYR A 78 10.07 -1.63 -7.26
C TYR A 78 9.01 -1.27 -8.31
N ARG A 79 7.81 -0.90 -7.88
CA ARG A 79 6.71 -0.56 -8.78
C ARG A 79 6.97 0.72 -9.58
N GLU A 80 7.64 1.68 -8.99
CA GLU A 80 8.11 2.89 -9.68
C GLU A 80 9.14 2.56 -10.75
N ALA A 81 10.08 1.68 -10.45
CA ALA A 81 11.08 1.21 -11.41
C ALA A 81 10.42 0.46 -12.58
N ASP A 82 9.49 -0.46 -12.29
CA ASP A 82 8.72 -1.19 -13.31
C ASP A 82 7.90 -0.23 -14.17
N PHE A 83 7.16 0.70 -13.56
CA PHE A 83 6.40 1.71 -14.27
C PHE A 83 7.30 2.50 -15.23
N THR A 84 8.41 3.03 -14.72
CA THR A 84 9.34 3.82 -15.51
C THR A 84 9.93 3.02 -16.68
N ARG A 85 10.29 1.75 -16.43
CA ARG A 85 10.83 0.88 -17.48
C ARG A 85 9.79 0.54 -18.54
N TRP A 86 8.57 0.20 -18.14
CA TRP A 86 7.52 -0.19 -19.07
C TRP A 86 7.03 0.97 -19.95
N GLN A 87 7.13 2.23 -19.47
CA GLN A 87 6.82 3.39 -20.32
C GLN A 87 7.73 3.44 -21.56
N GLN A 88 8.96 2.92 -21.47
CA GLN A 88 9.96 2.93 -22.56
C GLN A 88 9.83 1.76 -23.54
N LEU A 89 8.94 0.80 -23.29
CA LEU A 89 8.81 -0.42 -24.08
C LEU A 89 7.53 -0.36 -24.92
N ASP A 90 7.64 -0.22 -26.22
CA ASP A 90 6.48 -0.07 -27.13
C ASP A 90 5.56 -1.27 -27.10
N PHE A 91 6.11 -2.46 -26.91
CA PHE A 91 5.35 -3.70 -26.83
C PHE A 91 4.58 -3.90 -25.51
N VAL A 92 4.77 -3.04 -24.49
CA VAL A 92 3.95 -3.01 -23.29
C VAL A 92 2.79 -2.06 -23.55
N VAL A 93 1.57 -2.57 -23.59
CA VAL A 93 0.36 -1.82 -23.96
C VAL A 93 -0.54 -1.49 -22.77
N GLY A 94 -0.31 -2.13 -21.62
CA GLY A 94 -1.07 -1.89 -20.39
C GLY A 94 -0.39 -2.52 -19.18
N VAL A 95 -1.05 -2.43 -18.03
CA VAL A 95 -0.63 -3.07 -16.79
C VAL A 95 -1.80 -3.80 -16.16
N GLU A 96 -1.57 -5.03 -15.69
CA GLU A 96 -2.56 -5.79 -14.93
C GLU A 96 -2.14 -5.84 -13.46
N ILE A 97 -3.03 -5.38 -12.59
CA ILE A 97 -2.83 -5.39 -11.13
C ILE A 97 -3.50 -6.63 -10.57
N LYS A 98 -2.70 -7.49 -9.95
CA LYS A 98 -3.11 -8.80 -9.41
C LYS A 98 -3.01 -8.85 -7.90
N LEU A 99 -3.92 -9.62 -7.29
CA LEU A 99 -3.84 -9.95 -5.87
C LEU A 99 -2.67 -10.91 -5.61
N SER A 100 -1.99 -10.69 -4.49
CA SER A 100 -1.04 -11.67 -3.99
C SER A 100 -1.78 -12.89 -3.42
N ASN A 101 -1.21 -14.09 -3.59
CA ASN A 101 -1.72 -15.30 -2.93
C ASN A 101 -1.72 -15.19 -1.40
N ASN A 102 -0.97 -14.26 -0.85
CA ASN A 102 -0.92 -13.93 0.58
C ASN A 102 -1.72 -12.65 0.89
N HIS A 103 -2.98 -12.62 0.43
CA HIS A 103 -3.95 -11.56 0.67
C HIS A 103 -5.05 -12.10 1.60
N PRO A 104 -4.93 -11.90 2.93
CA PRO A 104 -5.72 -12.65 3.91
C PRO A 104 -7.11 -12.08 4.16
N VAL A 105 -7.41 -10.87 3.75
CA VAL A 105 -8.64 -10.15 4.09
C VAL A 105 -9.11 -9.37 2.88
N TRP A 106 -10.41 -9.41 2.60
CA TRP A 106 -11.02 -8.57 1.56
C TRP A 106 -10.83 -7.10 1.87
N ASP A 107 -10.31 -6.35 0.92
CA ASP A 107 -10.12 -4.90 1.01
C ASP A 107 -10.16 -4.25 -0.38
N ILE A 108 -9.81 -2.98 -0.45
CA ILE A 108 -9.73 -2.19 -1.70
C ILE A 108 -8.93 -2.88 -2.83
N CYS A 109 -8.01 -3.78 -2.50
CA CYS A 109 -7.25 -4.51 -3.50
C CYS A 109 -8.14 -5.47 -4.31
N ASP A 110 -9.14 -6.07 -3.66
CA ASP A 110 -10.10 -6.98 -4.31
C ASP A 110 -11.02 -6.23 -5.27
N ASP A 111 -11.41 -5.02 -4.87
CA ASP A 111 -12.31 -4.19 -5.66
C ASP A 111 -11.62 -3.59 -6.88
N LEU A 112 -10.33 -3.22 -6.75
CA LEU A 112 -9.61 -2.46 -7.76
C LEU A 112 -8.54 -3.25 -8.53
N LYS A 113 -8.47 -4.59 -8.38
CA LYS A 113 -7.64 -5.41 -9.27
C LYS A 113 -8.16 -5.35 -10.71
N GLY A 114 -7.28 -5.50 -11.68
CA GLY A 114 -7.70 -5.51 -13.09
C GLY A 114 -6.65 -4.93 -14.01
N VAL A 115 -7.06 -4.74 -15.27
CA VAL A 115 -6.22 -4.23 -16.34
C VAL A 115 -6.42 -2.72 -16.46
N TYR A 116 -5.30 -2.00 -16.51
CA TYR A 116 -5.24 -0.55 -16.55
C TYR A 116 -4.45 -0.08 -17.78
N PRO A 117 -4.71 1.14 -18.29
CA PRO A 117 -3.88 1.72 -19.33
C PRO A 117 -2.41 1.81 -18.92
N LYS A 118 -1.50 1.73 -19.89
CA LYS A 118 -0.05 1.84 -19.67
C LYS A 118 0.36 3.07 -18.86
N GLY A 119 -0.34 4.20 -19.06
CA GLY A 119 -0.08 5.45 -18.36
C GLY A 119 -0.58 5.51 -16.92
N PHE A 120 -1.33 4.51 -16.45
CA PHE A 120 -1.82 4.48 -15.07
C PHE A 120 -0.69 4.18 -14.09
N LYS A 121 -0.30 5.17 -13.30
CA LYS A 121 0.76 5.02 -12.32
C LYS A 121 0.23 4.39 -11.05
N TRP A 122 0.73 3.19 -10.74
CA TRP A 122 0.33 2.46 -9.55
C TRP A 122 1.54 2.01 -8.73
N VAL A 123 1.57 2.44 -7.47
CA VAL A 123 2.60 2.05 -6.50
C VAL A 123 2.02 1.30 -5.30
N GLY A 124 0.72 1.04 -5.32
CA GLY A 124 -0.05 0.33 -4.30
C GLY A 124 -1.35 1.04 -3.96
N TRP A 125 -2.34 0.28 -3.50
CA TRP A 125 -3.64 0.81 -3.09
C TRP A 125 -3.59 1.42 -1.68
N HIS A 126 -2.77 0.85 -0.81
CA HIS A 126 -2.63 1.23 0.58
C HIS A 126 -1.22 0.89 1.13
N PRO A 127 -0.82 1.43 2.28
CA PRO A 127 0.44 1.02 2.92
C PRO A 127 0.47 -0.50 3.19
N ASN A 128 1.64 -1.12 2.96
CA ASN A 128 1.85 -2.57 3.09
C ASN A 128 1.03 -3.42 2.09
N CYS A 129 0.61 -2.81 0.97
CA CYS A 129 -0.07 -3.50 -0.11
C CYS A 129 0.82 -4.61 -0.68
N ARG A 130 0.28 -5.83 -0.80
CA ARG A 130 1.00 -7.01 -1.29
C ARG A 130 0.69 -7.37 -2.73
N CYS A 131 -0.23 -6.65 -3.37
CA CYS A 131 -0.54 -6.81 -4.78
C CYS A 131 0.68 -6.55 -5.63
N TYR A 132 0.68 -7.07 -6.82
CA TYR A 132 1.74 -6.86 -7.81
C TYR A 132 1.13 -6.51 -9.16
N MET A 133 1.92 -5.94 -10.03
CA MET A 133 1.53 -5.66 -11.39
C MET A 133 2.34 -6.49 -12.37
N VAL A 134 1.74 -6.81 -13.50
CA VAL A 134 2.40 -7.46 -14.63
C VAL A 134 2.14 -6.64 -15.89
N PRO A 135 3.08 -6.57 -16.82
CA PRO A 135 2.85 -5.88 -18.07
C PRO A 135 1.85 -6.65 -18.94
N VAL A 136 0.94 -5.94 -19.57
CA VAL A 136 0.12 -6.46 -20.67
C VAL A 136 0.90 -6.18 -21.94
N LEU A 137 1.20 -7.25 -22.68
CA LEU A 137 1.97 -7.17 -23.91
C LEU A 137 1.06 -7.01 -25.12
N ALA A 138 1.57 -6.40 -26.16
CA ALA A 138 0.96 -6.35 -27.47
C ALA A 138 0.70 -7.78 -28.00
N LYS A 139 -0.29 -7.94 -28.86
CA LYS A 139 -0.60 -9.24 -29.47
C LYS A 139 0.53 -9.70 -30.39
N GLU A 140 0.58 -11.00 -30.68
CA GLU A 140 1.64 -11.59 -31.49
C GLU A 140 1.75 -10.91 -32.86
N GLU A 141 0.61 -10.66 -33.53
CA GLU A 141 0.61 -9.98 -34.82
C GLU A 141 1.12 -8.51 -34.76
N GLU A 142 0.86 -7.83 -33.63
CA GLU A 142 1.34 -6.48 -33.38
C GLU A 142 2.83 -6.47 -33.10
N LEU A 143 3.33 -7.48 -32.39
CA LEU A 143 4.76 -7.67 -32.10
C LEU A 143 5.54 -7.97 -33.39
N ASP A 144 4.98 -8.81 -34.29
CA ASP A 144 5.59 -9.08 -35.59
C ASP A 144 5.70 -7.81 -36.43
N GLN A 145 4.65 -6.97 -36.44
CA GLN A 145 4.70 -5.67 -37.13
C GLN A 145 5.74 -4.73 -36.52
N MET A 146 5.87 -4.71 -35.19
CA MET A 146 6.91 -3.93 -34.52
C MET A 146 8.32 -4.41 -34.91
N LEU A 147 8.50 -5.74 -34.97
CA LEU A 147 9.78 -6.33 -35.36
C LEU A 147 10.14 -5.99 -36.81
N ASP A 148 9.19 -6.12 -37.75
CA ASP A 148 9.39 -5.72 -39.15
C ASP A 148 9.80 -4.26 -39.28
N LYS A 149 9.17 -3.36 -38.52
CA LYS A 149 9.56 -1.95 -38.48
C LYS A 149 10.98 -1.74 -37.98
N ILE A 150 11.37 -2.40 -36.88
CA ILE A 150 12.73 -2.35 -36.35
C ILE A 150 13.74 -2.83 -37.41
N LEU A 151 13.45 -3.95 -38.09
CA LEU A 151 14.32 -4.49 -39.12
C LEU A 151 14.48 -3.53 -40.34
N ASN A 152 13.45 -2.74 -40.63
CA ASN A 152 13.45 -1.71 -41.66
C ASN A 152 14.00 -0.36 -41.21
N GLY A 153 14.39 -0.21 -39.93
CA GLY A 153 14.89 1.06 -39.37
C GLY A 153 13.77 2.07 -39.09
N GLU A 154 12.53 1.62 -38.98
CA GLU A 154 11.36 2.43 -38.69
C GLU A 154 11.04 2.43 -37.18
N ASP A 155 10.18 3.37 -36.76
CA ASP A 155 9.75 3.47 -35.37
C ASP A 155 8.69 2.42 -35.04
N PRO A 156 8.97 1.45 -34.13
CA PRO A 156 8.03 0.43 -33.70
C PRO A 156 6.82 1.02 -32.96
N GLY A 157 6.96 2.17 -32.29
CA GLY A 157 5.88 2.85 -31.58
C GLY A 157 4.77 3.36 -32.49
N SER A 158 4.98 3.37 -33.83
CA SER A 158 3.96 3.73 -34.82
C SER A 158 2.95 2.61 -35.10
N VAL A 159 3.15 1.40 -34.58
CA VAL A 159 2.19 0.29 -34.71
C VAL A 159 0.96 0.56 -33.81
N VAL A 160 -0.23 0.47 -34.42
CA VAL A 160 -1.48 0.61 -33.67
C VAL A 160 -1.73 -0.68 -32.90
N THR A 161 -1.77 -0.58 -31.57
CA THR A 161 -1.99 -1.72 -30.68
C THR A 161 -3.38 -1.71 -30.06
N ASP A 162 -3.88 -2.90 -29.73
CA ASP A 162 -5.11 -3.10 -28.95
C ASP A 162 -4.82 -2.87 -27.45
N SER A 163 -4.55 -1.60 -27.12
CA SER A 163 -4.21 -1.20 -25.76
C SER A 163 -5.44 -0.80 -24.96
N PRO A 164 -5.50 -1.10 -23.65
CA PRO A 164 -6.52 -0.55 -22.76
C PRO A 164 -6.47 0.99 -22.78
N LYS A 165 -7.55 1.64 -23.19
CA LYS A 165 -7.63 3.10 -23.27
C LYS A 165 -8.26 3.71 -22.04
N ASP A 166 -9.25 3.02 -21.49
CA ASP A 166 -10.06 3.50 -20.40
C ASP A 166 -9.70 2.81 -19.08
N LEU A 167 -9.95 3.52 -17.99
CA LEU A 167 -9.83 2.94 -16.66
C LEU A 167 -10.97 1.91 -16.44
N PRO A 168 -10.71 0.81 -15.72
CA PRO A 168 -11.72 -0.22 -15.48
C PRO A 168 -12.98 0.35 -14.82
N ASP A 169 -14.16 -0.17 -15.18
CA ASP A 169 -15.45 0.29 -14.67
C ASP A 169 -15.54 0.26 -13.14
N GLN A 170 -14.96 -0.79 -12.53
CA GLN A 170 -14.91 -0.88 -11.06
C GLN A 170 -14.10 0.26 -10.43
N PHE A 171 -13.01 0.70 -11.08
CA PHE A 171 -12.24 1.84 -10.61
C PHE A 171 -13.03 3.14 -10.78
N GLN A 172 -13.69 3.33 -11.92
CA GLN A 172 -14.50 4.51 -12.18
C GLN A 172 -15.67 4.62 -11.19
N THR A 173 -16.37 3.52 -10.92
CA THR A 173 -17.44 3.44 -9.92
C THR A 173 -16.90 3.76 -8.54
N TRP A 174 -15.78 3.15 -8.17
CA TRP A 174 -15.17 3.38 -6.87
C TRP A 174 -14.73 4.85 -6.67
N VAL A 175 -14.23 5.50 -7.71
CA VAL A 175 -13.89 6.93 -7.67
C VAL A 175 -15.13 7.77 -7.40
N LYS A 176 -16.23 7.55 -8.12
CA LYS A 176 -17.50 8.28 -7.94
C LYS A 176 -18.07 8.08 -6.53
N ASP A 177 -18.07 6.87 -6.04
CA ASP A 177 -18.60 6.52 -4.69
C ASP A 177 -17.77 7.14 -3.54
N ASN A 178 -16.53 7.53 -3.82
CA ASN A 178 -15.62 8.10 -2.83
C ASN A 178 -15.27 9.58 -3.07
N GLU A 179 -15.97 10.29 -3.95
CA GLU A 179 -15.68 11.67 -4.32
C GLU A 179 -15.55 12.61 -3.10
N GLU A 180 -16.52 12.56 -2.17
CA GLU A 180 -16.46 13.38 -0.95
C GLU A 180 -15.23 13.08 -0.07
N ARG A 181 -14.79 11.80 -0.03
CA ARG A 181 -13.59 11.42 0.73
C ARG A 181 -12.34 12.01 0.10
N TYR A 182 -12.29 12.05 -1.24
CA TYR A 182 -11.16 12.65 -1.94
C TYR A 182 -11.08 14.15 -1.74
N ALA A 183 -12.21 14.86 -1.88
CA ALA A 183 -12.24 16.28 -1.61
C ALA A 183 -11.75 16.63 -0.20
N LYS A 184 -12.17 15.86 0.81
CA LYS A 184 -11.70 16.00 2.19
C LYS A 184 -10.22 15.64 2.36
N ALA A 185 -9.73 14.63 1.64
CA ALA A 185 -8.33 14.20 1.69
C ALA A 185 -7.41 15.18 0.95
N GLU A 186 -7.87 15.74 -0.16
CA GLU A 186 -7.16 16.77 -0.91
C GLU A 186 -6.96 18.03 -0.08
N ALA A 187 -8.02 18.53 0.56
CA ALA A 187 -7.96 19.68 1.46
C ALA A 187 -6.97 19.48 2.62
N LYS A 188 -6.71 18.22 3.02
CA LYS A 188 -5.75 17.85 4.08
C LYS A 188 -4.36 17.47 3.55
N GLY A 189 -4.14 17.45 2.24
CA GLY A 189 -2.89 16.98 1.64
C GLY A 189 -2.60 15.48 1.86
N THR A 190 -3.65 14.65 2.03
CA THR A 190 -3.54 13.22 2.37
C THR A 190 -4.13 12.30 1.30
N LEU A 191 -4.15 12.76 0.04
CA LEU A 191 -4.64 11.95 -1.07
C LEU A 191 -3.87 10.61 -1.17
N PRO A 192 -4.57 9.49 -1.44
CA PRO A 192 -3.92 8.23 -1.79
C PRO A 192 -3.02 8.38 -3.02
N TYR A 193 -1.91 7.66 -3.05
CA TYR A 193 -0.93 7.72 -4.15
C TYR A 193 -1.57 7.53 -5.52
N PHE A 194 -2.40 6.49 -5.68
CA PHE A 194 -3.03 6.14 -6.95
C PHE A 194 -4.08 7.16 -7.44
N ILE A 195 -4.61 8.01 -6.57
CA ILE A 195 -5.43 9.17 -6.96
C ILE A 195 -4.55 10.36 -7.32
N ARG A 196 -3.58 10.68 -6.46
CA ARG A 196 -2.68 11.81 -6.64
C ARG A 196 -1.88 11.71 -7.94
N ASP A 197 -1.33 10.52 -8.20
CA ASP A 197 -0.43 10.29 -9.32
C ASP A 197 -1.19 10.12 -10.66
N ASN A 198 -2.53 9.93 -10.62
CA ASN A 198 -3.41 9.82 -11.78
C ASN A 198 -4.49 10.90 -11.82
N LYS A 199 -4.23 12.06 -11.23
CA LYS A 199 -5.24 13.12 -11.01
C LYS A 199 -6.02 13.48 -12.27
N LYS A 200 -5.34 13.65 -13.41
CA LYS A 200 -5.99 13.98 -14.69
C LYS A 200 -7.02 12.94 -15.13
N ALA A 201 -6.71 11.65 -14.97
CA ALA A 201 -7.62 10.58 -15.34
C ALA A 201 -8.79 10.45 -14.37
N VAL A 202 -8.57 10.76 -13.09
CA VAL A 202 -9.62 10.80 -12.07
C VAL A 202 -10.57 11.97 -12.28
N GLU A 203 -10.08 13.15 -12.64
CA GLU A 203 -10.88 14.34 -12.95
C GLU A 203 -11.78 14.16 -14.20
N GLN A 204 -11.42 13.25 -15.10
CA GLN A 204 -12.26 12.91 -16.27
C GLN A 204 -13.41 11.97 -15.92
N ILE A 205 -13.36 11.31 -14.77
CA ILE A 205 -14.40 10.40 -14.28
C ILE A 205 -15.48 11.16 -13.50
N LEU A 206 -15.09 12.19 -12.77
CA LEU A 206 -15.94 13.06 -11.95
C LEU A 206 -16.58 14.17 -12.79
#